data_3ad1683d0d44f1d6faa1978c0b825b83
#
_entry.id   3ad1683d0d44f1d6faa1978c0b825b83
#
_cell.length_a   1.000
_cell.length_b   1.000
_cell.length_c   1.000
_cell.angle_alpha   90.00
_cell.angle_beta   90.00
_cell.angle_gamma   90.00
#
_symmetry.space_group_name_H-M   'P 1'
#
loop_
_entity.id
_entity.type
_entity.pdbx_description
1 polymer ?
#
loop_
_entity_poly.entity_id
_entity_poly.type
_entity_poly.pdbx_seq_one_letter_code
_entity_poly.pdbx_strand_id
1 'polypeptide(L)'
;MSENIPERSEFDSVDPAPPSNERSVADLRRILCDEEEKMFQRMRALFALRNIGGKDSVDALAAAYASKSALLKHEIAYVMGQMQDSHAVPHLIERLEDKDEDVMVRHEAAEALGAIGDRTALDVLERFVDDE
;
A
#
# COMPACT_ATOMS: atom_id res chain seq x y z
N MET A 1 14.77 -24.80 -9.07
CA MET A 1 14.68 -23.37 -9.33
C MET A 1 14.84 -22.61 -8.04
N SER A 2 15.83 -21.76 -7.97
CA SER A 2 16.03 -20.99 -6.76
C SER A 2 14.95 -19.92 -6.65
N GLU A 3 14.35 -19.82 -5.50
CA GLU A 3 13.44 -18.71 -5.25
C GLU A 3 14.28 -17.46 -4.99
N ASN A 4 13.83 -16.35 -5.56
CA ASN A 4 14.45 -15.08 -5.28
C ASN A 4 13.95 -14.60 -3.92
N ILE A 5 14.75 -14.87 -2.91
CA ILE A 5 14.47 -14.37 -1.57
C ILE A 5 14.94 -12.93 -1.53
N PRO A 6 14.07 -11.98 -1.21
CA PRO A 6 14.50 -10.59 -1.16
C PRO A 6 15.53 -10.40 -0.06
N GLU A 7 16.55 -9.62 -0.36
CA GLU A 7 17.53 -9.26 0.63
C GLU A 7 16.93 -8.21 1.56
N ARG A 8 17.25 -8.30 2.82
CA ARG A 8 16.85 -7.27 3.76
C ARG A 8 17.73 -6.05 3.55
N SER A 9 17.10 -4.89 3.47
CA SER A 9 17.85 -3.65 3.43
C SER A 9 18.47 -3.38 4.79
N GLU A 10 19.40 -2.43 4.85
CA GLU A 10 20.00 -2.00 6.11
C GLU A 10 18.97 -1.40 7.08
N PHE A 11 17.77 -1.05 6.58
CA PHE A 11 16.67 -0.52 7.39
C PHE A 11 15.69 -1.61 7.79
N ASP A 12 16.07 -2.86 7.64
CA ASP A 12 15.27 -4.02 8.03
C ASP A 12 13.93 -4.13 7.27
N SER A 13 13.86 -3.55 6.09
CA SER A 13 12.70 -3.69 5.22
C SER A 13 12.96 -4.73 4.13
N VAL A 14 11.89 -5.31 3.61
CA VAL A 14 11.96 -6.26 2.50
C VAL A 14 11.99 -5.47 1.20
N ASP A 15 13.14 -5.37 0.56
CA ASP A 15 13.33 -4.48 -0.58
C ASP A 15 14.10 -5.15 -1.69
N PRO A 16 13.67 -5.04 -2.92
CA PRO A 16 12.27 -5.15 -3.30
C PRO A 16 11.95 -6.61 -3.61
N ALA A 17 10.82 -7.08 -3.19
CA ALA A 17 10.36 -8.38 -3.63
C ALA A 17 10.08 -8.28 -5.14
N PRO A 18 10.54 -9.26 -5.95
CA PRO A 18 10.22 -9.21 -7.37
C PRO A 18 8.71 -9.40 -7.58
N PRO A 19 8.12 -8.75 -8.59
CA PRO A 19 6.70 -8.93 -8.87
C PRO A 19 6.33 -10.38 -9.12
N SER A 20 5.11 -10.74 -8.74
CA SER A 20 4.57 -12.07 -9.02
C SER A 20 4.39 -12.26 -10.53
N ASN A 21 4.53 -13.51 -10.98
CA ASN A 21 4.23 -13.87 -12.35
C ASN A 21 2.72 -13.96 -12.62
N GLU A 22 1.92 -13.95 -11.56
CA GLU A 22 0.47 -13.96 -11.69
C GLU A 22 0.00 -12.64 -12.28
N ARG A 23 -0.87 -12.68 -13.29
CA ARG A 23 -1.33 -11.49 -14.00
C ARG A 23 -2.75 -11.09 -13.69
N SER A 24 -3.53 -11.97 -13.08
CA SER A 24 -4.90 -11.67 -12.72
C SER A 24 -4.94 -10.79 -11.48
N VAL A 25 -5.58 -9.64 -11.59
CA VAL A 25 -5.76 -8.75 -10.42
C VAL A 25 -6.52 -9.49 -9.32
N ALA A 26 -7.54 -10.27 -9.68
CA ALA A 26 -8.31 -11.03 -8.69
C ALA A 26 -7.44 -12.04 -7.94
N ASP A 27 -6.55 -12.75 -8.64
CA ASP A 27 -5.66 -13.70 -7.99
C ASP A 27 -4.60 -13.01 -7.14
N LEU A 28 -4.07 -11.89 -7.62
CA LEU A 28 -3.11 -11.10 -6.85
C LEU A 28 -3.75 -10.55 -5.59
N ARG A 29 -4.99 -10.08 -5.68
CA ARG A 29 -5.75 -9.62 -4.52
C ARG A 29 -5.92 -10.74 -3.48
N ARG A 30 -6.25 -11.94 -3.94
CA ARG A 30 -6.41 -13.09 -3.06
C ARG A 30 -5.12 -13.39 -2.30
N ILE A 31 -3.99 -13.40 -3.00
CA ILE A 31 -2.69 -13.64 -2.39
C ILE A 31 -2.32 -12.53 -1.40
N LEU A 32 -2.51 -11.30 -1.81
CA LEU A 32 -2.17 -10.14 -0.98
C LEU A 32 -2.97 -10.12 0.31
N CYS A 33 -4.27 -10.43 0.24
CA CYS A 33 -5.17 -10.34 1.39
C CYS A 33 -5.19 -11.59 2.26
N ASP A 34 -4.43 -12.62 1.90
CA ASP A 34 -4.39 -13.88 2.66
C ASP A 34 -3.44 -13.73 3.85
N GLU A 35 -4.01 -13.65 5.05
CA GLU A 35 -3.22 -13.50 6.29
C GLU A 35 -2.37 -14.73 6.60
N GLU A 36 -2.68 -15.88 5.99
CA GLU A 36 -1.91 -17.11 6.17
C GLU A 36 -0.78 -17.25 5.16
N GLU A 37 -0.77 -16.40 4.13
CA GLU A 37 0.29 -16.45 3.13
C GLU A 37 1.57 -15.82 3.66
N LYS A 38 2.71 -16.30 3.16
CA LYS A 38 4.01 -15.75 3.54
C LYS A 38 4.11 -14.29 3.09
N MET A 39 4.71 -13.47 3.93
CA MET A 39 4.86 -12.04 3.64
C MET A 39 5.59 -11.81 2.32
N PHE A 40 6.58 -12.62 2.00
CA PHE A 40 7.30 -12.51 0.73
C PHE A 40 6.33 -12.60 -0.47
N GLN A 41 5.42 -13.57 -0.44
CA GLN A 41 4.45 -13.75 -1.53
C GLN A 41 3.44 -12.60 -1.57
N ARG A 42 3.02 -12.12 -0.40
CA ARG A 42 2.11 -10.98 -0.31
C ARG A 42 2.76 -9.73 -0.88
N MET A 43 4.02 -9.49 -0.57
CA MET A 43 4.76 -8.35 -1.11
C MET A 43 4.94 -8.45 -2.62
N ARG A 44 5.20 -9.66 -3.14
CA ARG A 44 5.28 -9.85 -4.59
C ARG A 44 3.96 -9.49 -5.28
N ALA A 45 2.84 -9.90 -4.68
CA ALA A 45 1.52 -9.56 -5.21
C ALA A 45 1.29 -8.05 -5.17
N LEU A 46 1.70 -7.40 -4.09
CA LEU A 46 1.58 -5.95 -3.93
C LEU A 46 2.33 -5.22 -5.06
N PHE A 47 3.58 -5.59 -5.32
CA PHE A 47 4.37 -4.92 -6.35
C PHE A 47 3.85 -5.24 -7.76
N ALA A 48 3.30 -6.43 -7.98
CA ALA A 48 2.66 -6.76 -9.24
C ALA A 48 1.43 -5.87 -9.47
N LEU A 49 0.60 -5.68 -8.44
CA LEU A 49 -0.57 -4.81 -8.54
C LEU A 49 -0.15 -3.36 -8.81
N ARG A 50 0.89 -2.87 -8.15
CA ARG A 50 1.43 -1.54 -8.42
C ARG A 50 1.79 -1.40 -9.91
N ASN A 51 2.46 -2.40 -10.46
CA ASN A 51 2.94 -2.35 -11.85
C ASN A 51 1.81 -2.45 -12.85
N ILE A 52 0.75 -3.21 -12.55
CA ILE A 52 -0.43 -3.29 -13.40
C ILE A 52 -1.15 -1.94 -13.44
N GLY A 53 -1.31 -1.32 -12.28
CA GLY A 53 -1.97 -0.03 -12.18
C GLY A 53 -3.47 -0.12 -12.42
N GLY A 54 -4.11 1.04 -12.42
CA GLY A 54 -5.54 1.16 -12.71
C GLY A 54 -6.41 0.97 -11.49
N LYS A 55 -7.69 1.25 -11.67
CA LYS A 55 -8.68 1.25 -10.59
C LYS A 55 -8.77 -0.09 -9.86
N ASP A 56 -8.81 -1.19 -10.61
CA ASP A 56 -8.96 -2.51 -10.00
C ASP A 56 -7.75 -2.88 -9.15
N SER A 57 -6.55 -2.47 -9.57
CA SER A 57 -5.34 -2.68 -8.78
C SER A 57 -5.35 -1.84 -7.50
N VAL A 58 -5.80 -0.59 -7.58
CA VAL A 58 -5.93 0.27 -6.41
C VAL A 58 -6.93 -0.34 -5.42
N ASP A 59 -8.07 -0.82 -5.90
CA ASP A 59 -9.08 -1.44 -5.05
C ASP A 59 -8.55 -2.72 -4.39
N ALA A 60 -7.77 -3.50 -5.13
CA ALA A 60 -7.15 -4.71 -4.59
C ALA A 60 -6.16 -4.37 -3.48
N LEU A 61 -5.33 -3.36 -3.70
CA LEU A 61 -4.39 -2.88 -2.67
C LEU A 61 -5.13 -2.39 -1.44
N ALA A 62 -6.19 -1.60 -1.64
CA ALA A 62 -6.98 -1.05 -0.54
C ALA A 62 -7.64 -2.15 0.30
N ALA A 63 -8.06 -3.25 -0.33
CA ALA A 63 -8.66 -4.37 0.41
C ALA A 63 -7.70 -4.94 1.45
N ALA A 64 -6.40 -4.85 1.21
CA ALA A 64 -5.40 -5.38 2.14
C ALA A 64 -5.17 -4.49 3.37
N TYR A 65 -5.79 -3.32 3.45
CA TYR A 65 -5.78 -2.54 4.68
C TYR A 65 -6.51 -3.23 5.83
N ALA A 66 -7.27 -4.28 5.55
CA ALA A 66 -7.84 -5.12 6.60
C ALA A 66 -6.80 -6.01 7.29
N SER A 67 -5.59 -6.07 6.76
CA SER A 67 -4.51 -6.88 7.33
C SER A 67 -4.11 -6.40 8.72
N LYS A 68 -3.63 -7.33 9.52
CA LYS A 68 -3.04 -7.03 10.83
C LYS A 68 -1.59 -6.58 10.73
N SER A 69 -0.98 -6.71 9.57
CA SER A 69 0.44 -6.35 9.39
C SER A 69 0.60 -4.86 9.13
N ALA A 70 1.18 -4.15 10.08
CA ALA A 70 1.49 -2.74 9.90
C ALA A 70 2.51 -2.55 8.77
N LEU A 71 3.46 -3.47 8.65
CA LEU A 71 4.46 -3.42 7.58
C LEU A 71 3.79 -3.46 6.21
N LEU A 72 2.85 -4.37 6.01
CA LEU A 72 2.14 -4.49 4.75
C LEU A 72 1.32 -3.24 4.45
N LYS A 73 0.61 -2.73 5.46
CA LYS A 73 -0.22 -1.53 5.29
C LYS A 73 0.64 -0.30 4.96
N HIS A 74 1.80 -0.19 5.59
CA HIS A 74 2.75 0.87 5.29
C HIS A 74 3.19 0.81 3.81
N GLU A 75 3.54 -0.39 3.33
CA GLU A 75 3.94 -0.55 1.93
C GLU A 75 2.80 -0.26 0.96
N ILE A 76 1.57 -0.63 1.32
CA ILE A 76 0.40 -0.32 0.48
C ILE A 76 0.27 1.20 0.31
N ALA A 77 0.36 1.96 1.40
CA ALA A 77 0.26 3.41 1.33
C ALA A 77 1.38 3.99 0.47
N TYR A 78 2.60 3.48 0.63
CA TYR A 78 3.75 3.94 -0.13
C TYR A 78 3.56 3.71 -1.64
N VAL A 79 3.15 2.51 -2.04
CA VAL A 79 2.97 2.23 -3.48
C VAL A 79 1.78 3.00 -4.05
N MET A 80 0.74 3.27 -3.26
CA MET A 80 -0.35 4.12 -3.72
C MET A 80 0.14 5.53 -4.05
N GLY A 81 1.06 6.06 -3.25
CA GLY A 81 1.70 7.33 -3.55
C GLY A 81 2.50 7.27 -4.85
N GLN A 82 3.24 6.17 -5.05
CA GLN A 82 4.01 5.98 -6.28
C GLN A 82 3.13 5.89 -7.53
N MET A 83 1.95 5.29 -7.41
CA MET A 83 1.05 5.10 -8.54
C MET A 83 0.45 6.41 -9.06
N GLN A 84 0.40 7.45 -8.24
CA GLN A 84 -0.10 8.78 -8.64
C GLN A 84 -1.54 8.72 -9.16
N ASP A 85 -2.33 7.78 -8.66
CA ASP A 85 -3.71 7.59 -9.11
C ASP A 85 -4.68 8.19 -8.09
N SER A 86 -5.43 9.19 -8.50
CA SER A 86 -6.38 9.87 -7.61
C SER A 86 -7.47 8.94 -7.07
N HIS A 87 -7.69 7.78 -7.70
CA HIS A 87 -8.62 6.79 -7.20
C HIS A 87 -8.20 6.26 -5.81
N ALA A 88 -6.90 6.34 -5.48
CA ALA A 88 -6.40 5.94 -4.17
C ALA A 88 -6.72 6.96 -3.07
N VAL A 89 -7.05 8.21 -3.42
CA VAL A 89 -7.22 9.28 -2.44
C VAL A 89 -8.23 8.94 -1.35
N PRO A 90 -9.45 8.47 -1.65
CA PRO A 90 -10.41 8.13 -0.58
C PRO A 90 -9.88 7.05 0.38
N HIS A 91 -9.16 6.07 -0.15
CA HIS A 91 -8.60 4.99 0.67
C HIS A 91 -7.51 5.51 1.61
N LEU A 92 -6.68 6.42 1.11
CA LEU A 92 -5.62 7.02 1.93
C LEU A 92 -6.19 7.95 2.99
N ILE A 93 -7.23 8.71 2.66
CA ILE A 93 -7.93 9.57 3.62
C ILE A 93 -8.48 8.72 4.76
N GLU A 94 -9.09 7.58 4.45
CA GLU A 94 -9.64 6.70 5.47
C GLU A 94 -8.56 6.24 6.43
N ARG A 95 -7.37 5.89 5.93
CA ARG A 95 -6.25 5.48 6.79
C ARG A 95 -5.74 6.63 7.65
N LEU A 96 -5.65 7.83 7.07
CA LEU A 96 -5.18 9.01 7.79
C LEU A 96 -6.14 9.40 8.92
N GLU A 97 -7.43 9.33 8.68
CA GLU A 97 -8.45 9.76 9.64
C GLU A 97 -8.78 8.71 10.69
N ASP A 98 -8.37 7.46 10.50
CA ASP A 98 -8.60 6.38 11.45
C ASP A 98 -7.63 6.50 12.62
N LYS A 99 -8.12 6.95 13.77
CA LYS A 99 -7.27 7.17 14.95
C LYS A 99 -6.79 5.88 15.59
N ASP A 100 -7.39 4.74 15.24
CA ASP A 100 -6.95 3.43 15.70
C ASP A 100 -5.90 2.80 14.80
N GLU A 101 -5.64 3.41 13.63
CA GLU A 101 -4.62 2.91 12.73
C GLU A 101 -3.23 3.17 13.27
N ASP A 102 -2.29 2.28 12.90
CA ASP A 102 -0.88 2.42 13.26
C ASP A 102 -0.33 3.78 12.85
N VAL A 103 0.43 4.42 13.73
CA VAL A 103 0.95 5.77 13.51
C VAL A 103 1.79 5.85 12.23
N MET A 104 2.62 4.85 11.97
CA MET A 104 3.47 4.85 10.77
C MET A 104 2.66 4.69 9.50
N VAL A 105 1.57 3.92 9.56
CA VAL A 105 0.65 3.77 8.42
C VAL A 105 -0.05 5.09 8.15
N ARG A 106 -0.51 5.78 9.18
CA ARG A 106 -1.15 7.08 9.04
C ARG A 106 -0.18 8.11 8.46
N HIS A 107 1.04 8.10 8.94
CA HIS A 107 2.09 8.99 8.44
C HIS A 107 2.36 8.74 6.95
N GLU A 108 2.48 7.48 6.57
CA GLU A 108 2.73 7.11 5.17
C GLU A 108 1.54 7.46 4.27
N ALA A 109 0.32 7.34 4.81
CA ALA A 109 -0.88 7.76 4.07
C ALA A 109 -0.86 9.27 3.80
N ALA A 110 -0.42 10.06 4.79
CA ALA A 110 -0.30 11.52 4.62
C ALA A 110 0.74 11.84 3.56
N GLU A 111 1.89 11.17 3.56
CA GLU A 111 2.92 11.38 2.56
C GLU A 111 2.43 10.99 1.17
N ALA A 112 1.71 9.87 1.07
CA ALA A 112 1.15 9.43 -0.22
C ALA A 112 0.15 10.44 -0.77
N LEU A 113 -0.70 10.99 0.09
CA LEU A 113 -1.66 12.03 -0.32
C LEU A 113 -0.92 13.27 -0.84
N GLY A 114 0.16 13.66 -0.17
CA GLY A 114 0.99 14.76 -0.63
C GLY A 114 1.63 14.48 -1.98
N ALA A 115 2.10 13.23 -2.19
CA ALA A 115 2.71 12.83 -3.45
C ALA A 115 1.72 12.83 -4.60
N ILE A 116 0.47 12.43 -4.36
CA ILE A 116 -0.57 12.45 -5.40
C ILE A 116 -0.95 13.90 -5.72
N GLY A 117 -1.02 14.76 -4.71
CA GLY A 117 -1.21 16.19 -4.92
C GLY A 117 -2.57 16.61 -5.44
N ASP A 118 -3.57 15.75 -5.33
CA ASP A 118 -4.94 16.04 -5.71
C ASP A 118 -5.54 17.11 -4.76
N ARG A 119 -6.46 17.95 -5.27
CA ARG A 119 -7.04 19.03 -4.47
C ARG A 119 -7.70 18.48 -3.21
N THR A 120 -8.44 17.40 -3.32
CA THR A 120 -9.09 16.76 -2.17
C THR A 120 -8.07 16.31 -1.15
N ALA A 121 -6.98 15.72 -1.63
CA ALA A 121 -5.89 15.26 -0.75
C ALA A 121 -5.26 16.43 0.00
N LEU A 122 -5.00 17.53 -0.70
CA LEU A 122 -4.38 18.70 -0.09
C LEU A 122 -5.29 19.34 0.97
N ASP A 123 -6.58 19.41 0.70
CA ASP A 123 -7.55 19.94 1.66
C ASP A 123 -7.60 19.10 2.93
N VAL A 124 -7.55 17.78 2.79
CA VAL A 124 -7.54 16.88 3.95
C VAL A 124 -6.25 17.05 4.76
N LEU A 125 -5.12 17.17 4.07
CA LEU A 125 -3.84 17.37 4.75
C LEU A 125 -3.82 18.67 5.56
N GLU A 126 -4.37 19.74 5.02
CA GLU A 126 -4.47 21.00 5.76
C GLU A 126 -5.28 20.83 7.04
N ARG A 127 -6.42 20.17 6.95
CA ARG A 127 -7.27 19.91 8.13
C ARG A 127 -6.55 19.03 9.15
N PHE A 128 -5.80 18.05 8.69
CA PHE A 128 -5.06 17.15 9.56
C PHE A 128 -3.99 17.90 10.36
N VAL A 129 -3.26 18.80 9.71
CA VAL A 129 -2.25 19.62 10.38
C VAL A 129 -2.88 20.49 11.45
N ASP A 130 -4.05 21.09 11.14
CA ASP A 130 -4.73 21.97 12.07
C ASP A 130 -5.29 21.23 13.29
N ASP A 131 -5.59 19.93 13.15
CA ASP A 131 -6.14 19.10 14.21
C ASP A 131 -5.08 18.54 15.17
N GLU A 132 -3.83 18.67 14.83
CA GLU A 132 -2.76 18.24 15.74
C GLU A 132 -2.62 19.18 16.96
#